data_7143ca931586e3835b52d2bda7edba2f
#
_entry.id   7143ca931586e3835b52d2bda7edba2f
#
_cell.length_a   1.000
_cell.length_b   1.000
_cell.length_c   1.000
_cell.angle_alpha   90.00
_cell.angle_beta   90.00
_cell.angle_gamma   90.00
#
_symmetry.space_group_name_H-M   'P 1'
#
loop_
_entity.id
_entity.type
_entity.pdbx_description
1 polymer ?
#
loop_
_entity_poly.entity_id
_entity_poly.type
_entity_poly.pdbx_seq_one_letter_code
_entity_poly.pdbx_strand_id
1 'polypeptide(L)'
;MKFRYKVLFTNLILLSLGLGLVGYLMIHKNFELAKQTQLKNAIVQNNLVQSSVEYELLQLLNSVSDNSETSNNNTDNNNAEKSSISASSIVAQLPQIGSRVSSSVRSRDSFFYIYFDGEKVYTDDKSDARISDTLFKNLTTGNKNYVIKEESQKHYIYVTSQSVINEKNLWIVSKCDASEAYTLLDEQIKYFRLIIIVILIAESAAMYFISRYMTKPLEKLNHVSEEIAQGDYATRVNVKSHDEIGLLAQKFNIMAQAVSDHVDELNDMVHRREQFVADFTHEIKTPMTS
;
A
#
# COMPACT_ATOMS: atom_id res chain seq x y z
N MET A 1 32.89 -12.67 -7.44
CA MET A 1 32.01 -11.57 -7.85
C MET A 1 32.78 -10.28 -7.64
N LYS A 2 33.04 -9.47 -8.70
CA LYS A 2 33.81 -8.23 -8.57
C LYS A 2 33.11 -7.26 -7.62
N PHE A 3 33.86 -6.49 -6.84
CA PHE A 3 33.36 -5.56 -5.81
C PHE A 3 32.20 -4.67 -6.28
N ARG A 4 32.29 -4.18 -7.53
CA ARG A 4 31.26 -3.38 -8.19
C ARG A 4 29.88 -4.03 -8.19
N TYR A 5 29.78 -5.34 -8.54
CA TYR A 5 28.50 -6.03 -8.57
C TYR A 5 27.90 -6.22 -7.17
N LYS A 6 28.75 -6.34 -6.14
CA LYS A 6 28.26 -6.40 -4.75
C LYS A 6 27.59 -5.09 -4.34
N VAL A 7 28.28 -3.95 -4.55
CA VAL A 7 27.76 -2.62 -4.18
C VAL A 7 26.48 -2.30 -4.94
N LEU A 8 26.46 -2.60 -6.21
CA LEU A 8 25.33 -2.32 -7.08
C LEU A 8 24.13 -3.20 -6.73
N PHE A 9 24.35 -4.49 -6.49
CA PHE A 9 23.28 -5.43 -6.10
C PHE A 9 22.72 -5.11 -4.71
N THR A 10 23.56 -4.71 -3.75
CA THR A 10 23.09 -4.29 -2.43
C THR A 10 22.27 -3.00 -2.49
N ASN A 11 22.65 -2.03 -3.32
CA ASN A 11 21.88 -0.80 -3.50
C ASN A 11 20.52 -1.05 -4.16
N LEU A 12 20.49 -1.88 -5.21
CA LEU A 12 19.25 -2.29 -5.88
C LEU A 12 18.28 -2.99 -4.92
N ILE A 13 18.78 -3.93 -4.10
CA ILE A 13 17.96 -4.61 -3.08
C ILE A 13 17.44 -3.60 -2.04
N LEU A 14 18.30 -2.73 -1.55
CA LEU A 14 17.93 -1.78 -0.49
C LEU A 14 16.87 -0.79 -0.98
N LEU A 15 17.00 -0.30 -2.21
CA LEU A 15 16.06 0.64 -2.81
C LEU A 15 14.72 -0.03 -3.15
N SER A 16 14.75 -1.26 -3.71
CA SER A 16 13.54 -2.02 -4.00
C SER A 16 12.79 -2.43 -2.74
N LEU A 17 13.50 -2.81 -1.66
CA LEU A 17 12.90 -3.09 -0.35
C LEU A 17 12.29 -1.83 0.27
N GLY A 18 12.99 -0.69 0.20
CA GLY A 18 12.49 0.58 0.70
C GLY A 18 11.20 1.02 0.01
N LEU A 19 11.19 1.00 -1.32
CA LEU A 19 10.00 1.33 -2.11
C LEU A 19 8.87 0.33 -1.88
N GLY A 20 9.18 -0.97 -1.80
CA GLY A 20 8.21 -2.01 -1.50
C GLY A 20 7.54 -1.79 -0.14
N LEU A 21 8.32 -1.47 0.89
CA LEU A 21 7.80 -1.20 2.23
C LEU A 21 6.91 0.05 2.27
N VAL A 22 7.37 1.15 1.69
CA VAL A 22 6.60 2.40 1.64
C VAL A 22 5.29 2.22 0.89
N GLY A 23 5.33 1.56 -0.27
CA GLY A 23 4.13 1.28 -1.06
C GLY A 23 3.15 0.36 -0.33
N TYR A 24 3.63 -0.69 0.33
CA TYR A 24 2.81 -1.56 1.16
C TYR A 24 2.11 -0.78 2.29
N LEU A 25 2.85 0.04 3.04
CA LEU A 25 2.30 0.85 4.13
C LEU A 25 1.26 1.85 3.62
N MET A 26 1.52 2.48 2.47
CA MET A 26 0.59 3.43 1.85
C MET A 26 -0.71 2.76 1.41
N ILE A 27 -0.62 1.63 0.70
CA ILE A 27 -1.79 0.87 0.24
C ILE A 27 -2.60 0.36 1.45
N HIS A 28 -1.92 -0.20 2.45
CA HIS A 28 -2.57 -0.68 3.67
C HIS A 28 -3.31 0.43 4.41
N LYS A 29 -2.68 1.60 4.57
CA LYS A 29 -3.32 2.76 5.22
C LYS A 29 -4.51 3.30 4.44
N ASN A 30 -4.39 3.40 3.12
CA ASN A 30 -5.49 3.83 2.26
C ASN A 30 -6.68 2.86 2.32
N PHE A 31 -6.41 1.56 2.33
CA PHE A 31 -7.44 0.54 2.47
C PHE A 31 -8.17 0.64 3.82
N GLU A 32 -7.43 0.77 4.93
CA GLU A 32 -8.04 0.94 6.25
C GLU A 32 -8.89 2.22 6.33
N LEU A 33 -8.43 3.31 5.71
CA LEU A 33 -9.19 4.56 5.64
C LEU A 33 -10.48 4.39 4.80
N ALA A 34 -10.40 3.75 3.64
CA ALA A 34 -11.56 3.46 2.79
C ALA A 34 -12.59 2.60 3.53
N LYS A 35 -12.13 1.54 4.20
CA LYS A 35 -12.97 0.66 5.01
C LYS A 35 -13.66 1.39 6.17
N GLN A 36 -12.92 2.25 6.89
CA GLN A 36 -13.51 3.07 7.95
C GLN A 36 -14.56 4.07 7.41
N THR A 37 -14.31 4.64 6.24
CA THR A 37 -15.25 5.54 5.57
C THR A 37 -16.54 4.80 5.19
N GLN A 38 -16.42 3.61 4.59
CA GLN A 38 -17.57 2.77 4.26
C GLN A 38 -18.35 2.35 5.50
N LEU A 39 -17.66 1.99 6.58
CA LEU A 39 -18.30 1.66 7.85
C LEU A 39 -19.08 2.86 8.43
N LYS A 40 -18.46 4.04 8.43
CA LYS A 40 -19.12 5.28 8.89
C LYS A 40 -20.37 5.58 8.06
N ASN A 41 -20.28 5.44 6.74
CA ASN A 41 -21.44 5.64 5.85
C ASN A 41 -22.55 4.61 6.13
N ALA A 42 -22.20 3.35 6.35
CA ALA A 42 -23.17 2.30 6.71
C ALA A 42 -23.88 2.58 8.05
N ILE A 43 -23.15 3.08 9.06
CA ILE A 43 -23.72 3.48 10.35
C ILE A 43 -24.68 4.68 10.16
N VAL A 44 -24.27 5.70 9.41
CA VAL A 44 -25.15 6.84 9.12
C VAL A 44 -26.41 6.41 8.39
N GLN A 45 -26.27 5.54 7.40
CA GLN A 45 -27.41 4.97 6.66
C GLN A 45 -28.36 4.20 7.58
N ASN A 46 -27.82 3.35 8.47
CA ASN A 46 -28.62 2.60 9.43
C ASN A 46 -29.39 3.53 10.39
N ASN A 47 -28.75 4.60 10.88
CA ASN A 47 -29.37 5.58 11.76
C ASN A 47 -30.49 6.35 11.04
N LEU A 48 -30.31 6.68 9.74
CA LEU A 48 -31.34 7.31 8.93
C LEU A 48 -32.55 6.40 8.78
N VAL A 49 -32.35 5.12 8.49
CA VAL A 49 -33.45 4.13 8.40
C VAL A 49 -34.13 4.01 9.75
N GLN A 50 -33.39 3.91 10.85
CA GLN A 50 -33.96 3.82 12.20
C GLN A 50 -34.85 5.03 12.51
N SER A 51 -34.32 6.25 12.34
CA SER A 51 -35.06 7.48 12.61
C SER A 51 -36.33 7.60 11.76
N SER A 52 -36.27 7.15 10.50
CA SER A 52 -37.41 7.15 9.59
C SER A 52 -38.48 6.16 10.03
N VAL A 53 -38.08 4.95 10.44
CA VAL A 53 -39.02 3.92 10.96
C VAL A 53 -39.65 4.41 12.26
N GLU A 54 -38.86 4.97 13.17
CA GLU A 54 -39.38 5.51 14.44
C GLU A 54 -40.36 6.66 14.21
N TYR A 55 -40.08 7.56 13.29
CA TYR A 55 -40.95 8.68 12.93
C TYR A 55 -42.28 8.20 12.37
N GLU A 56 -42.27 7.27 11.43
CA GLU A 56 -43.50 6.67 10.86
C GLU A 56 -44.32 5.94 11.94
N LEU A 57 -43.66 5.24 12.85
CA LEU A 57 -44.33 4.58 13.99
C LEU A 57 -44.98 5.58 14.93
N LEU A 58 -44.30 6.68 15.26
CA LEU A 58 -44.85 7.75 16.11
C LEU A 58 -46.06 8.41 15.46
N GLN A 59 -46.04 8.65 14.14
CA GLN A 59 -47.19 9.18 13.42
C GLN A 59 -48.43 8.24 13.52
N LEU A 60 -48.18 6.93 13.37
CA LEU A 60 -49.24 5.93 13.51
C LEU A 60 -49.81 5.90 14.94
N LEU A 61 -48.97 5.91 15.96
CA LEU A 61 -49.37 5.94 17.36
C LEU A 61 -50.23 7.17 17.68
N ASN A 62 -49.85 8.34 17.18
CA ASN A 62 -50.62 9.57 17.37
C ASN A 62 -51.98 9.52 16.63
N SER A 63 -52.02 9.01 15.39
CA SER A 63 -53.26 8.93 14.61
C SER A 63 -54.30 7.99 15.23
N VAL A 64 -53.84 6.92 15.91
CA VAL A 64 -54.73 5.97 16.64
C VAL A 64 -55.19 6.60 17.95
N SER A 65 -54.36 7.41 18.64
CA SER A 65 -54.74 8.15 19.84
C SER A 65 -55.85 9.19 19.56
N ASP A 66 -55.70 9.97 18.47
CA ASP A 66 -56.70 10.99 18.08
C ASP A 66 -58.04 10.35 17.67
N ASN A 67 -58.05 9.19 17.03
CA ASN A 67 -59.28 8.48 16.67
C ASN A 67 -60.00 7.85 17.90
N SER A 68 -59.25 7.57 18.98
CA SER A 68 -59.85 7.07 20.22
C SER A 68 -60.53 8.17 21.04
N GLU A 69 -60.07 9.42 20.96
CA GLU A 69 -60.69 10.58 21.62
C GLU A 69 -61.97 11.03 20.91
N THR A 70 -62.08 10.90 19.60
CA THR A 70 -63.28 11.30 18.83
C THR A 70 -64.45 10.31 18.98
N SER A 71 -64.21 9.09 19.44
CA SER A 71 -65.25 8.05 19.60
C SER A 71 -65.88 7.98 21.00
N ASN A 72 -65.37 8.78 21.99
CA ASN A 72 -65.78 8.71 23.40
C ASN A 72 -66.70 9.81 23.87
N ASN A 73 -67.50 10.44 23.00
CA ASN A 73 -68.50 11.46 23.41
C ASN A 73 -69.89 10.89 23.80
N ASN A 74 -70.05 9.59 24.04
CA ASN A 74 -71.22 9.05 24.68
C ASN A 74 -70.92 7.76 25.46
N THR A 75 -70.74 7.83 26.72
CA THR A 75 -71.27 7.02 27.84
C THR A 75 -70.30 7.00 29.05
N ASP A 76 -70.96 7.18 30.21
CA ASP A 76 -70.37 7.25 31.55
C ASP A 76 -69.56 6.02 31.98
N ASN A 77 -68.63 6.30 32.91
CA ASN A 77 -68.08 5.43 33.97
C ASN A 77 -66.87 4.50 33.68
N ASN A 78 -65.77 4.95 34.35
CA ASN A 78 -64.80 4.09 35.06
C ASN A 78 -64.13 2.94 34.29
N ASN A 79 -63.08 3.29 33.60
CA ASN A 79 -61.76 2.65 33.68
C ASN A 79 -60.89 3.27 32.59
N ALA A 80 -59.95 4.12 32.99
CA ALA A 80 -58.91 4.60 32.11
C ALA A 80 -57.93 3.44 31.79
N GLU A 81 -58.36 2.44 31.01
CA GLU A 81 -57.48 1.64 30.22
C GLU A 81 -56.95 2.53 29.08
N LYS A 82 -55.80 3.14 29.30
CA LYS A 82 -54.96 3.61 28.19
C LYS A 82 -54.97 2.49 27.15
N SER A 83 -55.65 2.72 26.01
CA SER A 83 -55.69 1.77 24.90
C SER A 83 -54.25 1.60 24.40
N SER A 84 -53.49 0.72 25.05
CA SER A 84 -52.18 0.31 24.61
C SER A 84 -52.40 -0.37 23.25
N ILE A 85 -51.85 0.26 22.19
CA ILE A 85 -51.88 -0.35 20.86
C ILE A 85 -51.25 -1.72 21.01
N SER A 86 -52.03 -2.75 20.69
CA SER A 86 -51.58 -4.12 20.81
C SER A 86 -50.33 -4.35 19.94
N ALA A 87 -49.35 -5.08 20.48
CA ALA A 87 -48.15 -5.44 19.75
C ALA A 87 -48.47 -6.09 18.37
N SER A 88 -49.56 -6.80 18.28
CA SER A 88 -50.08 -7.42 17.04
C SER A 88 -50.46 -6.38 15.98
N SER A 89 -51.03 -5.23 16.37
CA SER A 89 -51.39 -4.18 15.42
C SER A 89 -50.17 -3.42 14.91
N ILE A 90 -49.10 -3.28 15.73
CA ILE A 90 -47.84 -2.72 15.30
C ILE A 90 -47.16 -3.66 14.26
N VAL A 91 -47.08 -4.95 14.55
CA VAL A 91 -46.50 -5.96 13.63
C VAL A 91 -47.20 -5.97 12.27
N ALA A 92 -48.52 -5.85 12.25
CA ALA A 92 -49.30 -5.81 11.00
C ALA A 92 -48.97 -4.59 10.11
N GLN A 93 -48.51 -3.47 10.69
CA GLN A 93 -48.23 -2.23 9.96
C GLN A 93 -46.74 -2.04 9.63
N LEU A 94 -45.83 -2.73 10.31
CA LEU A 94 -44.37 -2.63 10.05
C LEU A 94 -43.97 -2.88 8.59
N PRO A 95 -44.59 -3.84 7.83
CA PRO A 95 -44.26 -4.01 6.42
C PRO A 95 -44.61 -2.80 5.55
N GLN A 96 -45.73 -2.11 5.86
CA GLN A 96 -46.11 -0.89 5.14
C GLN A 96 -45.18 0.27 5.46
N ILE A 97 -44.80 0.41 6.73
CA ILE A 97 -43.76 1.39 7.16
C ILE A 97 -42.47 1.10 6.47
N GLY A 98 -41.98 -0.15 6.49
CA GLY A 98 -40.76 -0.57 5.81
C GLY A 98 -40.77 -0.20 4.33
N SER A 99 -41.90 -0.43 3.63
CA SER A 99 -42.05 -0.07 2.23
C SER A 99 -41.99 1.45 1.98
N ARG A 100 -42.59 2.27 2.85
CA ARG A 100 -42.53 3.74 2.76
C ARG A 100 -41.11 4.26 3.03
N VAL A 101 -40.48 3.78 4.08
CA VAL A 101 -39.10 4.10 4.41
C VAL A 101 -38.17 3.69 3.28
N SER A 102 -38.32 2.48 2.73
CA SER A 102 -37.51 2.02 1.57
C SER A 102 -37.63 2.98 0.38
N SER A 103 -38.80 3.53 0.12
CA SER A 103 -39.01 4.47 -1.00
C SER A 103 -38.40 5.85 -0.75
N SER A 104 -38.28 6.27 0.51
CA SER A 104 -37.79 7.62 0.89
C SER A 104 -36.28 7.69 1.19
N VAL A 105 -35.70 6.62 1.81
CA VAL A 105 -34.34 6.61 2.34
C VAL A 105 -33.40 5.68 1.53
N ARG A 106 -33.93 4.95 0.54
CA ARG A 106 -33.18 3.96 -0.21
C ARG A 106 -31.94 4.54 -0.88
N SER A 107 -30.76 4.00 -0.56
CA SER A 107 -29.54 4.14 -1.33
C SER A 107 -29.43 3.00 -2.36
N ARG A 108 -28.74 3.26 -3.48
CA ARG A 108 -28.64 2.28 -4.59
C ARG A 108 -27.98 0.97 -4.16
N ASP A 109 -27.08 1.02 -3.14
CA ASP A 109 -26.20 -0.09 -2.74
C ASP A 109 -26.43 -0.51 -1.27
N SER A 110 -27.62 -0.22 -0.72
CA SER A 110 -27.99 -0.61 0.63
C SER A 110 -29.38 -1.20 0.70
N PHE A 111 -29.53 -2.20 1.54
CA PHE A 111 -30.80 -2.85 1.88
C PHE A 111 -30.96 -2.82 3.39
N PHE A 112 -32.21 -2.97 3.87
CA PHE A 112 -32.45 -3.09 5.30
C PHE A 112 -33.47 -4.14 5.63
N TYR A 113 -33.43 -4.60 6.85
CA TYR A 113 -34.29 -5.63 7.43
C TYR A 113 -34.87 -5.10 8.74
N ILE A 114 -36.14 -5.33 8.96
CA ILE A 114 -36.83 -5.02 10.22
C ILE A 114 -37.15 -6.33 10.91
N TYR A 115 -36.67 -6.49 12.14
CA TYR A 115 -37.00 -7.61 13.02
C TYR A 115 -37.76 -7.09 14.22
N PHE A 116 -38.83 -7.75 14.58
CA PHE A 116 -39.63 -7.46 15.77
C PHE A 116 -39.68 -8.69 16.63
N ASP A 117 -39.25 -8.60 17.88
CA ASP A 117 -39.19 -9.70 18.84
C ASP A 117 -38.45 -10.95 18.31
N GLY A 118 -37.39 -10.71 17.48
CA GLY A 118 -36.58 -11.76 16.85
C GLY A 118 -37.11 -12.32 15.52
N GLU A 119 -38.35 -11.97 15.11
CA GLU A 119 -38.87 -12.38 13.82
C GLU A 119 -38.68 -11.32 12.73
N LYS A 120 -38.31 -11.75 11.51
CA LYS A 120 -38.16 -10.87 10.35
C LYS A 120 -39.55 -10.43 9.87
N VAL A 121 -39.82 -9.13 9.94
CA VAL A 121 -41.14 -8.55 9.56
C VAL A 121 -41.07 -7.92 8.17
N TYR A 122 -39.90 -7.30 7.81
CA TYR A 122 -39.75 -6.62 6.53
C TYR A 122 -38.32 -6.71 6.01
N THR A 123 -38.18 -6.71 4.69
CA THR A 123 -36.92 -6.44 3.99
C THR A 123 -37.18 -5.85 2.60
N ASP A 124 -36.31 -5.01 2.13
CA ASP A 124 -36.25 -4.52 0.74
C ASP A 124 -35.21 -5.22 -0.12
N ASP A 125 -34.46 -6.18 0.46
CA ASP A 125 -33.57 -7.07 -0.28
C ASP A 125 -34.37 -8.10 -1.07
N LYS A 126 -34.42 -7.92 -2.40
CA LYS A 126 -35.13 -8.80 -3.31
C LYS A 126 -34.56 -10.23 -3.38
N SER A 127 -33.33 -10.43 -2.90
CA SER A 127 -32.72 -11.76 -2.84
C SER A 127 -33.38 -12.66 -1.81
N ASP A 128 -34.27 -12.13 -0.98
CA ASP A 128 -34.91 -12.76 0.18
C ASP A 128 -33.93 -13.57 1.07
N ALA A 129 -32.67 -13.24 0.97
CA ALA A 129 -31.62 -13.88 1.77
C ALA A 129 -31.91 -13.56 3.25
N ARG A 130 -32.27 -14.58 4.00
CA ARG A 130 -32.33 -14.43 5.46
C ARG A 130 -30.94 -14.15 5.99
N ILE A 131 -30.87 -13.14 6.83
CA ILE A 131 -29.64 -12.97 7.65
C ILE A 131 -29.51 -14.25 8.47
N SER A 132 -28.36 -14.94 8.39
CA SER A 132 -28.19 -16.18 9.14
C SER A 132 -28.34 -15.92 10.65
N ASP A 133 -28.92 -16.86 11.37
CA ASP A 133 -29.15 -16.72 12.81
C ASP A 133 -27.87 -16.45 13.58
N THR A 134 -26.74 -17.00 13.11
CA THR A 134 -25.41 -16.72 13.67
C THR A 134 -24.96 -15.27 13.44
N LEU A 135 -25.24 -14.69 12.27
CA LEU A 135 -24.91 -13.29 11.96
C LEU A 135 -25.80 -12.34 12.77
N PHE A 136 -27.12 -12.63 12.82
CA PHE A 136 -28.07 -11.85 13.63
C PHE A 136 -27.68 -11.88 15.12
N LYS A 137 -27.35 -13.05 15.66
CA LYS A 137 -26.89 -13.20 17.03
C LYS A 137 -25.59 -12.38 17.28
N ASN A 138 -24.61 -12.45 16.37
CA ASN A 138 -23.37 -11.68 16.49
C ASN A 138 -23.62 -10.17 16.48
N LEU A 139 -24.60 -9.70 15.71
CA LEU A 139 -24.98 -8.29 15.63
C LEU A 139 -25.73 -7.81 16.89
N THR A 140 -26.56 -8.67 17.50
CA THR A 140 -27.42 -8.30 18.62
C THR A 140 -26.79 -8.53 19.98
N THR A 141 -25.90 -9.53 20.12
CA THR A 141 -25.23 -9.88 21.39
C THR A 141 -23.72 -9.59 21.39
N GLY A 142 -23.15 -9.19 20.25
CA GLY A 142 -21.73 -8.89 20.12
C GLY A 142 -21.34 -7.51 20.70
N ASN A 143 -20.06 -7.33 20.97
CA ASN A 143 -19.51 -6.05 21.46
C ASN A 143 -19.54 -4.93 20.40
N LYS A 144 -19.88 -5.26 19.15
CA LYS A 144 -19.95 -4.31 18.04
C LYS A 144 -21.29 -4.44 17.34
N ASN A 145 -21.91 -3.31 17.06
CA ASN A 145 -23.17 -3.22 16.30
C ASN A 145 -22.97 -3.35 14.78
N TYR A 146 -21.85 -3.89 14.32
CA TYR A 146 -21.57 -4.14 12.90
C TYR A 146 -20.77 -5.41 12.69
N VAL A 147 -20.93 -6.02 11.51
CA VAL A 147 -20.15 -7.16 11.01
C VAL A 147 -19.86 -6.94 9.53
N ILE A 148 -18.64 -7.27 9.10
CA ILE A 148 -18.24 -7.26 7.69
C ILE A 148 -18.21 -8.72 7.22
N LYS A 149 -18.89 -9.03 6.12
CA LYS A 149 -18.99 -10.38 5.58
C LYS A 149 -18.84 -10.36 4.06
N GLU A 150 -18.14 -11.36 3.53
CA GLU A 150 -18.07 -11.61 2.10
C GLU A 150 -19.18 -12.57 1.69
N GLU A 151 -19.95 -12.19 0.67
CA GLU A 151 -21.02 -12.97 0.08
C GLU A 151 -20.95 -12.87 -1.45
N SER A 152 -20.85 -14.00 -2.15
CA SER A 152 -20.83 -14.04 -3.62
C SER A 152 -19.79 -13.09 -4.25
N GLN A 153 -18.56 -13.05 -3.72
CA GLN A 153 -17.46 -12.17 -4.15
C GLN A 153 -17.68 -10.67 -3.92
N LYS A 154 -18.71 -10.32 -3.13
CA LYS A 154 -18.95 -8.96 -2.68
C LYS A 154 -18.78 -8.85 -1.19
N HIS A 155 -18.32 -7.68 -0.75
CA HIS A 155 -18.16 -7.39 0.67
C HIS A 155 -19.29 -6.53 1.17
N TYR A 156 -19.99 -6.99 2.21
CA TYR A 156 -21.11 -6.28 2.82
C TYR A 156 -20.78 -5.90 4.25
N ILE A 157 -21.19 -4.71 4.64
CA ILE A 157 -21.21 -4.25 6.02
C ILE A 157 -22.63 -4.35 6.52
N TYR A 158 -22.83 -5.16 7.55
CA TYR A 158 -24.08 -5.24 8.28
C TYR A 158 -23.98 -4.37 9.52
N VAL A 159 -24.91 -3.45 9.69
CA VAL A 159 -25.02 -2.58 10.87
C VAL A 159 -26.37 -2.78 11.49
N THR A 160 -26.45 -2.88 12.81
CA THR A 160 -27.69 -3.01 13.54
C THR A 160 -27.92 -1.87 14.50
N SER A 161 -29.18 -1.48 14.66
CA SER A 161 -29.67 -0.61 15.70
C SER A 161 -30.90 -1.24 16.38
N GLN A 162 -31.10 -0.88 17.64
CA GLN A 162 -32.18 -1.42 18.47
C GLN A 162 -33.02 -0.26 18.99
N SER A 163 -34.35 -0.45 18.95
CA SER A 163 -35.33 0.39 19.62
C SER A 163 -36.26 -0.51 20.43
N VAL A 164 -36.82 0.00 21.53
CA VAL A 164 -37.73 -0.73 22.36
C VAL A 164 -39.15 -0.11 22.21
N ILE A 165 -40.12 -0.93 21.81
CA ILE A 165 -41.51 -0.51 21.63
C ILE A 165 -42.41 -1.48 22.39
N ASN A 166 -43.21 -0.97 23.36
CA ASN A 166 -44.07 -1.79 24.20
C ASN A 166 -43.33 -2.99 24.82
N GLU A 167 -42.19 -2.76 25.44
CA GLU A 167 -41.36 -3.79 26.09
C GLU A 167 -40.79 -4.86 25.13
N LYS A 168 -41.00 -4.72 23.81
CA LYS A 168 -40.45 -5.61 22.78
C LYS A 168 -39.33 -4.91 21.98
N ASN A 169 -38.38 -5.72 21.53
CA ASN A 169 -37.22 -5.25 20.77
C ASN A 169 -37.54 -5.12 19.29
N LEU A 170 -37.39 -3.92 18.76
CA LEU A 170 -37.33 -3.65 17.33
C LEU A 170 -35.89 -3.54 16.90
N TRP A 171 -35.43 -4.42 16.01
CA TRP A 171 -34.08 -4.37 15.44
C TRP A 171 -34.17 -3.94 13.97
N ILE A 172 -33.30 -3.01 13.61
CA ILE A 172 -33.12 -2.60 12.23
C ILE A 172 -31.71 -2.99 11.84
N VAL A 173 -31.59 -3.80 10.80
CA VAL A 173 -30.27 -4.23 10.26
C VAL A 173 -30.13 -3.71 8.85
N SER A 174 -29.14 -2.87 8.62
CA SER A 174 -28.78 -2.39 7.29
C SER A 174 -27.66 -3.23 6.72
N LYS A 175 -27.79 -3.63 5.45
CA LYS A 175 -26.80 -4.33 4.64
C LYS A 175 -26.30 -3.37 3.57
N CYS A 176 -25.05 -2.92 3.67
CA CYS A 176 -24.45 -1.95 2.75
C CYS A 176 -23.34 -2.63 1.95
N ASP A 177 -23.33 -2.44 0.63
CA ASP A 177 -22.25 -2.93 -0.25
C ASP A 177 -20.98 -2.08 0.00
N ALA A 178 -19.90 -2.73 0.42
CA ALA A 178 -18.60 -2.15 0.68
C ALA A 178 -17.54 -2.61 -0.34
N SER A 179 -17.97 -3.27 -1.41
CA SER A 179 -17.07 -3.84 -2.42
C SER A 179 -16.18 -2.80 -3.09
N GLU A 180 -16.62 -1.54 -3.15
CA GLU A 180 -15.84 -0.44 -3.71
C GLU A 180 -14.47 -0.27 -3.01
N ALA A 181 -14.43 -0.38 -1.67
CA ALA A 181 -13.16 -0.28 -0.93
C ALA A 181 -12.18 -1.40 -1.30
N TYR A 182 -12.69 -2.60 -1.61
CA TYR A 182 -11.89 -3.76 -1.98
C TYR A 182 -11.47 -3.71 -3.44
N THR A 183 -12.32 -3.23 -4.36
CA THR A 183 -11.95 -3.02 -5.76
C THR A 183 -10.89 -1.94 -5.90
N LEU A 184 -10.96 -0.87 -5.13
CA LEU A 184 -9.93 0.17 -5.07
C LEU A 184 -8.59 -0.39 -4.57
N LEU A 185 -8.61 -1.30 -3.60
CA LEU A 185 -7.40 -2.00 -3.15
C LEU A 185 -6.76 -2.80 -4.28
N ASP A 186 -7.54 -3.59 -5.00
CA ASP A 186 -7.04 -4.42 -6.10
C ASP A 186 -6.45 -3.56 -7.24
N GLU A 187 -7.11 -2.46 -7.58
CA GLU A 187 -6.58 -1.50 -8.55
C GLU A 187 -5.28 -0.86 -8.08
N GLN A 188 -5.18 -0.43 -6.82
CA GLN A 188 -3.95 0.13 -6.27
C GLN A 188 -2.81 -0.88 -6.28
N ILE A 189 -3.05 -2.14 -5.93
CA ILE A 189 -2.05 -3.22 -6.01
C ILE A 189 -1.59 -3.43 -7.45
N LYS A 190 -2.50 -3.40 -8.43
CA LYS A 190 -2.17 -3.54 -9.85
C LYS A 190 -1.26 -2.42 -10.36
N TYR A 191 -1.61 -1.15 -10.07
CA TYR A 191 -0.77 0.00 -10.43
C TYR A 191 0.57 -0.02 -9.72
N PHE A 192 0.59 -0.35 -8.44
CA PHE A 192 1.82 -0.45 -7.66
C PHE A 192 2.77 -1.50 -8.22
N ARG A 193 2.26 -2.66 -8.61
CA ARG A 193 3.04 -3.73 -9.28
C ARG A 193 3.66 -3.24 -10.58
N LEU A 194 2.91 -2.50 -11.40
CA LEU A 194 3.41 -1.91 -12.63
C LEU A 194 4.53 -0.91 -12.36
N ILE A 195 4.35 -0.02 -11.39
CA ILE A 195 5.34 0.99 -10.99
C ILE A 195 6.64 0.31 -10.53
N ILE A 196 6.57 -0.75 -9.72
CA ILE A 196 7.77 -1.50 -9.28
C ILE A 196 8.51 -2.07 -10.49
N ILE A 197 7.82 -2.66 -11.47
CA ILE A 197 8.46 -3.21 -12.67
C ILE A 197 9.18 -2.10 -13.46
N VAL A 198 8.56 -0.95 -13.63
CA VAL A 198 9.18 0.20 -14.33
C VAL A 198 10.42 0.69 -13.59
N ILE A 199 10.36 0.79 -12.27
CA ILE A 199 11.51 1.20 -11.44
C ILE A 199 12.65 0.20 -11.57
N LEU A 200 12.40 -1.10 -11.49
CA LEU A 200 13.43 -2.15 -11.65
C LEU A 200 14.12 -2.08 -13.02
N ILE A 201 13.37 -1.81 -14.08
CA ILE A 201 13.92 -1.61 -15.42
C ILE A 201 14.79 -0.35 -15.46
N ALA A 202 14.32 0.75 -14.92
CA ALA A 202 15.05 2.03 -14.88
C ALA A 202 16.35 1.90 -14.06
N GLU A 203 16.30 1.25 -12.90
CA GLU A 203 17.48 0.96 -12.07
C GLU A 203 18.48 0.08 -12.80
N SER A 204 18.02 -0.97 -13.50
CA SER A 204 18.90 -1.84 -14.27
C SER A 204 19.59 -1.08 -15.40
N ALA A 205 18.90 -0.18 -16.08
CA ALA A 205 19.45 0.69 -17.10
C ALA A 205 20.49 1.68 -16.51
N ALA A 206 20.14 2.37 -15.43
CA ALA A 206 21.05 3.29 -14.73
C ALA A 206 22.34 2.57 -14.30
N MET A 207 22.19 1.35 -13.77
CA MET A 207 23.27 0.45 -13.40
C MET A 207 24.23 0.16 -14.56
N TYR A 208 23.66 -0.19 -15.72
CA TYR A 208 24.44 -0.43 -16.93
C TYR A 208 25.27 0.81 -17.32
N PHE A 209 24.66 2.00 -17.28
CA PHE A 209 25.36 3.27 -17.59
C PHE A 209 26.48 3.57 -16.57
N ILE A 210 26.21 3.47 -15.27
CA ILE A 210 27.23 3.69 -14.23
C ILE A 210 28.38 2.70 -14.42
N SER A 211 28.12 1.42 -14.67
CA SER A 211 29.17 0.43 -14.92
C SER A 211 30.01 0.77 -16.14
N ARG A 212 29.40 1.25 -17.21
CA ARG A 212 30.10 1.57 -18.46
C ARG A 212 30.92 2.84 -18.38
N TYR A 213 30.36 3.90 -17.78
CA TYR A 213 30.99 5.23 -17.80
C TYR A 213 31.89 5.51 -16.61
N MET A 214 31.66 4.89 -15.46
CA MET A 214 32.48 5.12 -14.27
C MET A 214 33.42 3.94 -13.94
N THR A 215 32.89 2.72 -13.89
CA THR A 215 33.67 1.59 -13.35
C THR A 215 34.68 1.04 -14.35
N LYS A 216 34.36 0.93 -15.63
CA LYS A 216 35.30 0.42 -16.65
C LYS A 216 36.55 1.28 -16.81
N PRO A 217 36.47 2.63 -16.86
CA PRO A 217 37.66 3.47 -16.87
C PRO A 217 38.59 3.27 -15.67
N LEU A 218 38.01 3.14 -14.47
CA LEU A 218 38.76 2.88 -13.24
C LEU A 218 39.45 1.50 -13.26
N GLU A 219 38.79 0.47 -13.79
CA GLU A 219 39.43 -0.85 -13.97
C GLU A 219 40.63 -0.78 -14.92
N LYS A 220 40.56 0.03 -16.01
CA LYS A 220 41.70 0.24 -16.91
C LYS A 220 42.86 0.94 -16.23
N LEU A 221 42.58 1.96 -15.42
CA LEU A 221 43.61 2.65 -14.62
C LEU A 221 44.31 1.66 -13.67
N ASN A 222 43.54 0.82 -12.98
CA ASN A 222 44.14 -0.18 -12.09
C ASN A 222 45.00 -1.21 -12.86
N HIS A 223 44.55 -1.67 -14.00
CA HIS A 223 45.30 -2.64 -14.83
C HIS A 223 46.64 -2.06 -15.31
N VAL A 224 46.59 -0.83 -15.85
CA VAL A 224 47.82 -0.14 -16.30
C VAL A 224 48.76 0.12 -15.11
N SER A 225 48.23 0.44 -13.93
CA SER A 225 49.02 0.58 -12.71
C SER A 225 49.75 -0.73 -12.33
N GLU A 226 49.11 -1.86 -12.51
CA GLU A 226 49.70 -3.20 -12.28
C GLU A 226 50.80 -3.50 -13.30
N GLU A 227 50.63 -3.14 -14.59
CA GLU A 227 51.62 -3.32 -15.66
C GLU A 227 52.87 -2.47 -15.39
N ILE A 228 52.69 -1.19 -15.00
CA ILE A 228 53.81 -0.33 -14.60
C ILE A 228 54.57 -0.89 -13.39
N ALA A 229 53.84 -1.41 -12.40
CA ALA A 229 54.46 -2.04 -11.23
C ALA A 229 55.25 -3.32 -11.56
N GLN A 230 54.92 -4.01 -12.66
CA GLN A 230 55.61 -5.18 -13.18
C GLN A 230 56.82 -4.81 -14.11
N GLY A 231 57.05 -3.51 -14.34
CA GLY A 231 58.17 -3.03 -15.12
C GLY A 231 57.85 -2.63 -16.57
N ASP A 232 56.58 -2.69 -16.97
CA ASP A 232 56.17 -2.14 -18.28
C ASP A 232 55.82 -0.66 -18.15
N TYR A 233 56.84 0.16 -18.18
CA TYR A 233 56.72 1.63 -18.05
C TYR A 233 56.21 2.30 -19.33
N ALA A 234 56.10 1.58 -20.46
CA ALA A 234 55.64 2.11 -21.74
C ALA A 234 54.09 2.14 -21.85
N THR A 235 53.40 1.31 -21.06
CA THR A 235 51.95 1.26 -21.12
C THR A 235 51.30 2.58 -20.67
N ARG A 236 50.25 2.99 -21.36
CA ARG A 236 49.48 4.22 -21.10
C ARG A 236 47.98 3.92 -21.04
N VAL A 237 47.27 4.70 -20.22
CA VAL A 237 45.81 4.62 -20.08
C VAL A 237 45.16 5.40 -21.21
N ASN A 238 44.29 4.72 -22.00
CA ASN A 238 43.47 5.38 -23.00
C ASN A 238 42.01 5.46 -22.49
N VAL A 239 41.69 6.57 -21.83
CA VAL A 239 40.35 6.91 -21.35
C VAL A 239 39.85 8.17 -22.07
N LYS A 240 38.82 8.03 -22.88
CA LYS A 240 38.16 9.13 -23.59
C LYS A 240 36.98 9.63 -22.74
N SER A 241 37.25 10.25 -21.61
CA SER A 241 36.28 10.95 -20.79
C SER A 241 36.67 12.42 -20.66
N HIS A 242 35.68 13.30 -20.53
CA HIS A 242 35.89 14.75 -20.36
C HIS A 242 35.53 15.20 -18.93
N ASP A 243 35.44 14.25 -18.02
CA ASP A 243 35.15 14.43 -16.60
C ASP A 243 36.41 14.27 -15.73
N GLU A 244 36.21 14.17 -14.42
CA GLU A 244 37.26 13.96 -13.42
C GLU A 244 38.03 12.66 -13.67
N ILE A 245 37.39 11.64 -14.26
CA ILE A 245 38.03 10.36 -14.61
C ILE A 245 38.99 10.56 -15.79
N GLY A 246 38.61 11.35 -16.79
CA GLY A 246 39.50 11.71 -17.90
C GLY A 246 40.71 12.52 -17.44
N LEU A 247 40.50 13.50 -16.53
CA LEU A 247 41.58 14.27 -15.93
C LEU A 247 42.51 13.38 -15.12
N LEU A 248 42.00 12.44 -14.34
CA LEU A 248 42.78 11.45 -13.59
C LEU A 248 43.64 10.60 -14.52
N ALA A 249 43.07 10.10 -15.63
CA ALA A 249 43.82 9.33 -16.62
C ALA A 249 44.96 10.13 -17.25
N GLN A 250 44.74 11.41 -17.55
CA GLN A 250 45.78 12.29 -18.07
C GLN A 250 46.91 12.49 -17.06
N LYS A 251 46.59 12.78 -15.78
CA LYS A 251 47.61 12.94 -14.71
C LYS A 251 48.35 11.65 -14.47
N PHE A 252 47.69 10.51 -14.54
CA PHE A 252 48.29 9.18 -14.44
C PHE A 252 49.34 8.96 -15.58
N ASN A 253 49.00 9.29 -16.83
CA ASN A 253 49.90 9.15 -17.95
C ASN A 253 51.14 10.06 -17.81
N ILE A 254 50.98 11.28 -17.28
CA ILE A 254 52.13 12.19 -16.99
C ILE A 254 53.05 11.55 -15.95
N MET A 255 52.47 10.98 -14.88
CA MET A 255 53.25 10.28 -13.86
C MET A 255 53.97 9.05 -14.44
N ALA A 256 53.28 8.24 -15.24
CA ALA A 256 53.86 7.08 -15.92
C ALA A 256 55.01 7.45 -16.84
N GLN A 257 54.92 8.60 -17.55
CA GLN A 257 55.99 9.10 -18.38
C GLN A 257 57.22 9.49 -17.52
N ALA A 258 57.03 10.24 -16.43
CA ALA A 258 58.13 10.61 -15.54
C ALA A 258 58.83 9.40 -14.93
N VAL A 259 58.08 8.32 -14.58
CA VAL A 259 58.69 7.08 -14.11
C VAL A 259 59.51 6.39 -15.21
N SER A 260 58.96 6.31 -16.44
CA SER A 260 59.71 5.77 -17.60
C SER A 260 61.03 6.51 -17.84
N ASP A 261 60.99 7.84 -17.89
CA ASP A 261 62.16 8.69 -18.13
C ASP A 261 63.22 8.48 -17.05
N HIS A 262 62.84 8.38 -15.76
CA HIS A 262 63.80 8.10 -14.68
C HIS A 262 64.42 6.71 -14.74
N VAL A 263 63.62 5.69 -15.14
CA VAL A 263 64.15 4.32 -15.32
C VAL A 263 65.18 4.27 -16.47
N ASP A 264 64.86 4.95 -17.58
CA ASP A 264 65.79 5.04 -18.72
C ASP A 264 67.09 5.76 -18.33
N GLU A 265 67.03 6.87 -17.57
CA GLU A 265 68.19 7.59 -17.04
C GLU A 265 69.04 6.72 -16.11
N LEU A 266 68.38 5.92 -15.23
CA LEU A 266 69.10 4.96 -14.37
C LEU A 266 69.80 3.88 -15.17
N ASN A 267 69.16 3.33 -16.19
CA ASN A 267 69.75 2.32 -17.07
C ASN A 267 70.96 2.88 -17.82
N ASP A 268 70.88 4.12 -18.35
CA ASP A 268 71.95 4.79 -18.98
C ASP A 268 73.12 5.05 -18.02
N MET A 269 72.87 5.39 -16.76
CA MET A 269 73.91 5.52 -15.74
C MET A 269 74.54 4.16 -15.42
N VAL A 270 73.82 3.10 -15.35
CA VAL A 270 74.38 1.74 -15.17
C VAL A 270 75.28 1.38 -16.33
N HIS A 271 74.85 1.55 -17.59
CA HIS A 271 75.65 1.25 -18.77
C HIS A 271 76.91 2.09 -18.84
N ARG A 272 76.84 3.40 -18.54
CA ARG A 272 78.04 4.25 -18.46
C ARG A 272 79.01 3.79 -17.39
N ARG A 273 78.52 3.34 -16.24
CA ARG A 273 79.34 2.77 -15.18
C ARG A 273 80.02 1.47 -15.59
N GLU A 274 79.33 0.60 -16.26
CA GLU A 274 79.85 -0.68 -16.78
C GLU A 274 80.95 -0.44 -17.82
N GLN A 275 80.73 0.51 -18.76
CA GLN A 275 81.75 0.93 -19.72
C GLN A 275 83.00 1.51 -19.03
N PHE A 276 82.79 2.41 -18.07
CA PHE A 276 83.92 2.98 -17.30
C PHE A 276 84.70 1.88 -16.58
N VAL A 277 84.12 0.91 -15.96
CA VAL A 277 84.77 -0.23 -15.28
C VAL A 277 85.51 -1.10 -16.29
N ALA A 278 84.90 -1.37 -17.45
CA ALA A 278 85.52 -2.14 -18.51
C ALA A 278 86.79 -1.44 -19.07
N ASP A 279 86.67 -0.14 -19.40
CA ASP A 279 87.81 0.71 -19.90
C ASP A 279 88.92 0.81 -18.86
N PHE A 280 88.57 1.07 -17.60
CA PHE A 280 89.50 1.15 -16.48
C PHE A 280 90.26 -0.21 -16.30
N THR A 281 89.55 -1.33 -16.39
CA THR A 281 90.16 -2.67 -16.27
C THR A 281 91.09 -2.94 -17.42
N HIS A 282 90.79 -2.47 -18.64
CA HIS A 282 91.61 -2.65 -19.81
C HIS A 282 92.94 -1.79 -19.75
N GLU A 283 92.78 -0.54 -19.30
CA GLU A 283 93.96 0.36 -19.16
C GLU A 283 94.93 -0.08 -18.06
N ILE A 284 94.43 -0.67 -16.97
CA ILE A 284 95.30 -1.21 -15.91
C ILE A 284 96.03 -2.49 -16.33
N LYS A 285 95.39 -3.33 -17.13
CA LYS A 285 95.92 -4.63 -17.55
C LYS A 285 97.07 -4.46 -18.54
N THR A 286 97.09 -3.39 -19.35
CA THR A 286 98.06 -3.16 -20.37
C THR A 286 99.50 -2.85 -19.78
N PRO A 287 99.69 -2.02 -18.73
CA PRO A 287 101.04 -1.79 -18.16
C PRO A 287 101.50 -2.94 -17.23
N MET A 288 100.68 -3.87 -16.80
CA MET A 288 101.08 -5.03 -15.95
C MET A 288 101.65 -6.20 -16.74
N THR A 289 101.58 -6.20 -18.08
CA THR A 289 102.02 -7.28 -18.97
C THR A 289 103.23 -6.93 -19.79
N SER A 290 103.85 -5.71 -19.52
CA SER A 290 105.19 -5.28 -20.05
C SER A 290 106.24 -5.46 -18.96
#